data_9c76975e60eebb0931a8abcac83633a4
#
_entry.id   9c76975e60eebb0931a8abcac83633a4
#
_cell.length_a   1.000
_cell.length_b   1.000
_cell.length_c   1.000
_cell.angle_alpha   90.00
_cell.angle_beta   90.00
_cell.angle_gamma   90.00
#
_symmetry.space_group_name_H-M   'P 1'
#
loop_
_entity.id
_entity.type
_entity.pdbx_description
1 polymer ?
#
loop_
_entity_poly.entity_id
_entity_poly.type
_entity_poly.pdbx_seq_one_letter_code
_entity_poly.pdbx_strand_id
1 'polypeptide(L)'
;MARRGLFRRIALGLTPLLILALGFVGMQVLIATEPQLAPVPVEEKVWTVRAAPAAAETVQPDLLFYGQVKAGREVELRPLVSGRIVEVSPNFQAGAFVEAGEMLVAIDPFEYEAALAEAQAELAEAKARASELETDLETAKAMLEREQSQLDLRQKDADRFVNLRKRGAASTKAQDDAQLALLNAIEEVVQREFSIKKWQATYDRQQAVVDRLKVRVRRAERDLADTRSTAPFAGYLTDTGTELGKQVTQADRIARIIDPARMDVRFHVGTKRFGELMAGGSILGRPVTVTWQVAGSPQTYNGTITRIGPEIDAASGGVELYAELDLGPAQRMLRPGAFVEVRMKGPRFDNVVRLPESAWHGGLVFTIEEGKLAARDASLVHQMGEEVLVRGSFAEGGQILVTPIPAAEPGTRVKIAEEAS
;
A
#
# COMPACT_ATOMS: atom_id res chain seq x y z
N MET A 1 -26.59 40.12 -123.28
CA MET A 1 -26.52 38.91 -122.45
C MET A 1 -25.85 39.21 -121.10
N ALA A 2 -26.51 39.82 -120.14
CA ALA A 2 -25.97 39.99 -118.79
C ALA A 2 -27.03 40.43 -117.78
N ARG A 3 -27.90 39.51 -117.34
CA ARG A 3 -28.90 39.75 -116.27
C ARG A 3 -29.22 38.51 -115.41
N ARG A 4 -28.57 37.34 -115.58
CA ARG A 4 -28.88 36.13 -114.88
C ARG A 4 -27.99 35.77 -113.66
N GLY A 5 -26.87 36.55 -113.44
CA GLY A 5 -25.88 36.24 -112.38
C GLY A 5 -26.08 36.92 -111.00
N LEU A 6 -26.86 38.00 -110.96
CA LEU A 6 -26.97 38.80 -109.71
C LEU A 6 -28.04 38.22 -108.78
N PHE A 7 -29.13 37.65 -109.28
CA PHE A 7 -30.15 36.99 -108.38
C PHE A 7 -29.66 35.73 -107.67
N ARG A 8 -28.77 34.96 -108.26
CA ARG A 8 -28.26 33.72 -107.70
C ARG A 8 -27.26 33.95 -106.57
N ARG A 9 -26.53 35.10 -106.55
CA ARG A 9 -25.63 35.50 -105.52
C ARG A 9 -26.27 36.12 -104.28
N ILE A 10 -27.44 36.78 -104.46
CA ILE A 10 -28.25 37.34 -103.38
C ILE A 10 -29.04 36.23 -102.69
N ALA A 11 -29.53 35.24 -103.49
CA ALA A 11 -30.23 34.08 -102.90
C ALA A 11 -29.28 33.19 -102.05
N LEU A 12 -28.03 33.00 -102.42
CA LEU A 12 -27.05 32.22 -101.65
C LEU A 12 -26.56 32.95 -100.35
N GLY A 13 -26.62 34.29 -100.30
CA GLY A 13 -26.29 35.08 -99.13
C GLY A 13 -27.40 35.16 -98.06
N LEU A 14 -28.68 35.00 -98.53
CA LEU A 14 -29.87 35.07 -97.69
C LEU A 14 -30.24 33.70 -96.96
N THR A 15 -29.75 32.58 -97.55
CA THR A 15 -30.03 31.22 -96.94
C THR A 15 -29.45 31.03 -95.59
N PRO A 16 -28.19 31.41 -95.24
CA PRO A 16 -27.73 31.20 -93.90
C PRO A 16 -28.44 32.09 -92.84
N LEU A 17 -28.87 33.29 -93.30
CA LEU A 17 -29.61 34.20 -92.42
C LEU A 17 -31.06 33.67 -92.13
N LEU A 18 -31.65 33.01 -93.08
CA LEU A 18 -32.97 32.39 -92.96
C LEU A 18 -32.92 31.13 -92.07
N ILE A 19 -31.84 30.36 -92.19
CA ILE A 19 -31.59 29.20 -91.28
C ILE A 19 -31.32 29.69 -89.86
N LEU A 20 -30.57 30.76 -89.63
CA LEU A 20 -30.33 31.36 -88.31
C LEU A 20 -31.63 31.94 -87.76
N ALA A 21 -32.47 32.63 -88.60
CA ALA A 21 -33.76 33.11 -88.12
C ALA A 21 -34.76 31.96 -87.78
N LEU A 22 -34.77 30.86 -88.56
CA LEU A 22 -35.56 29.70 -88.27
C LEU A 22 -35.10 28.95 -87.01
N GLY A 23 -33.72 28.89 -86.85
CA GLY A 23 -33.11 28.32 -85.61
C GLY A 23 -33.46 29.13 -84.39
N PHE A 24 -33.43 30.49 -84.53
CA PHE A 24 -33.81 31.35 -83.38
C PHE A 24 -35.30 31.27 -83.06
N VAL A 25 -36.20 31.18 -84.06
CA VAL A 25 -37.60 30.96 -83.81
C VAL A 25 -37.87 29.58 -83.21
N GLY A 26 -37.17 28.53 -83.70
CA GLY A 26 -37.21 27.20 -83.10
C GLY A 26 -36.77 27.18 -81.67
N MET A 27 -35.70 27.89 -81.38
CA MET A 27 -35.17 28.03 -80.01
C MET A 27 -36.14 28.77 -79.08
N GLN A 28 -36.78 29.84 -79.55
CA GLN A 28 -37.84 30.57 -78.82
C GLN A 28 -39.06 29.71 -78.56
N VAL A 29 -39.52 28.87 -79.54
CA VAL A 29 -40.59 27.92 -79.34
C VAL A 29 -40.26 26.84 -78.37
N LEU A 30 -38.99 26.32 -78.36
CA LEU A 30 -38.51 25.34 -77.39
C LEU A 30 -38.48 25.94 -75.98
N ILE A 31 -38.02 27.18 -75.83
CA ILE A 31 -38.00 27.88 -74.56
C ILE A 31 -39.39 28.17 -74.03
N ALA A 32 -40.33 28.50 -74.96
CA ALA A 32 -41.73 28.78 -74.61
C ALA A 32 -42.52 27.49 -74.30
N THR A 33 -42.06 26.33 -74.74
CA THR A 33 -42.71 25.01 -74.50
C THR A 33 -41.97 24.22 -73.41
N GLU A 34 -40.96 24.81 -72.69
CA GLU A 34 -40.39 24.17 -71.49
C GLU A 34 -41.54 23.88 -70.51
N PRO A 35 -41.81 22.60 -70.15
CA PRO A 35 -42.80 22.31 -69.17
C PRO A 35 -42.33 22.88 -67.82
N GLN A 36 -42.98 23.90 -67.29
CA GLN A 36 -42.82 24.33 -65.92
C GLN A 36 -43.17 23.13 -65.05
N LEU A 37 -42.09 22.45 -64.54
CA LEU A 37 -42.29 21.48 -63.50
C LEU A 37 -42.91 22.24 -62.31
N ALA A 38 -44.15 21.96 -62.04
CA ALA A 38 -44.77 22.44 -60.80
C ALA A 38 -43.90 22.02 -59.64
N PRO A 39 -43.61 22.89 -58.66
CA PRO A 39 -42.85 22.50 -57.46
C PRO A 39 -43.58 21.29 -56.82
N VAL A 40 -42.93 20.13 -56.90
CA VAL A 40 -43.40 18.95 -56.19
C VAL A 40 -43.39 19.36 -54.71
N PRO A 41 -44.52 19.32 -54.01
CA PRO A 41 -44.52 19.57 -52.59
C PRO A 41 -43.54 18.56 -51.98
N VAL A 42 -42.42 19.00 -51.42
CA VAL A 42 -41.50 18.17 -50.64
C VAL A 42 -42.33 17.66 -49.47
N GLU A 43 -42.82 16.43 -49.56
CA GLU A 43 -43.42 15.78 -48.40
C GLU A 43 -42.31 15.77 -47.34
N GLU A 44 -42.45 16.63 -46.34
CA GLU A 44 -41.54 16.66 -45.20
C GLU A 44 -41.51 15.26 -44.57
N LYS A 45 -40.37 14.58 -44.73
CA LYS A 45 -40.18 13.23 -44.23
C LYS A 45 -40.32 13.22 -42.72
N VAL A 46 -41.40 12.67 -42.19
CA VAL A 46 -41.58 12.50 -40.74
C VAL A 46 -40.91 11.20 -40.32
N TRP A 47 -39.93 11.32 -39.45
CA TRP A 47 -39.18 10.16 -38.90
C TRP A 47 -39.89 9.60 -37.70
N THR A 48 -40.13 8.29 -37.68
CA THR A 48 -40.59 7.60 -36.47
C THR A 48 -39.42 7.27 -35.60
N VAL A 49 -39.40 7.77 -34.35
CA VAL A 49 -38.23 7.73 -33.43
C VAL A 49 -38.65 7.23 -32.06
N ARG A 50 -37.71 6.63 -31.37
CA ARG A 50 -37.83 6.35 -29.93
C ARG A 50 -37.32 7.55 -29.16
N ALA A 51 -37.99 7.89 -28.07
CA ALA A 51 -37.60 8.94 -27.15
C ALA A 51 -37.46 8.40 -25.72
N ALA A 52 -36.58 8.97 -24.97
CA ALA A 52 -36.43 8.73 -23.53
C ALA A 52 -36.76 10.00 -22.75
N PRO A 53 -37.38 9.91 -21.57
CA PRO A 53 -37.66 11.08 -20.75
C PRO A 53 -36.36 11.70 -20.21
N ALA A 54 -36.25 13.01 -20.25
CA ALA A 54 -35.18 13.75 -19.60
C ALA A 54 -35.43 13.79 -18.11
N ALA A 55 -35.06 12.73 -17.39
CA ALA A 55 -35.10 12.68 -15.93
C ALA A 55 -33.73 12.93 -15.36
N ALA A 56 -33.58 14.03 -14.62
CA ALA A 56 -32.35 14.27 -13.89
C ALA A 56 -32.29 13.35 -12.66
N GLU A 57 -31.22 12.58 -12.57
CA GLU A 57 -30.99 11.64 -11.47
C GLU A 57 -29.59 11.79 -10.88
N THR A 58 -29.41 11.21 -9.72
CA THR A 58 -28.08 11.04 -9.11
C THR A 58 -27.59 9.63 -9.43
N VAL A 59 -26.49 9.53 -10.14
CA VAL A 59 -25.90 8.24 -10.57
C VAL A 59 -24.55 8.06 -9.91
N GLN A 60 -24.34 6.87 -9.35
CA GLN A 60 -23.05 6.41 -8.86
C GLN A 60 -22.68 5.10 -9.57
N PRO A 61 -21.83 5.16 -10.60
CA PRO A 61 -21.52 3.99 -11.40
C PRO A 61 -20.74 2.94 -10.61
N ASP A 62 -20.97 1.68 -10.92
CA ASP A 62 -20.11 0.59 -10.47
C ASP A 62 -18.92 0.48 -11.42
N LEU A 63 -17.70 0.64 -10.86
CA LEU A 63 -16.47 0.48 -11.61
C LEU A 63 -15.96 -0.95 -11.43
N LEU A 64 -15.66 -1.60 -12.55
CA LEU A 64 -15.10 -2.94 -12.58
C LEU A 64 -13.61 -2.87 -12.91
N PHE A 65 -12.82 -3.54 -12.09
CA PHE A 65 -11.39 -3.73 -12.28
C PHE A 65 -11.04 -5.21 -12.15
N TYR A 66 -9.88 -5.57 -12.63
CA TYR A 66 -9.32 -6.91 -12.47
C TYR A 66 -8.07 -6.84 -11.63
N GLY A 67 -7.91 -7.79 -10.72
CA GLY A 67 -6.82 -7.82 -9.80
C GLY A 67 -6.30 -9.23 -9.50
N GLN A 68 -5.25 -9.27 -8.71
CA GLN A 68 -4.67 -10.50 -8.23
C GLN A 68 -4.59 -10.49 -6.71
N VAL A 69 -4.96 -11.60 -6.11
CA VAL A 69 -4.82 -11.81 -4.67
C VAL A 69 -3.33 -11.96 -4.33
N LYS A 70 -2.90 -11.26 -3.31
CA LYS A 70 -1.56 -11.34 -2.72
C LYS A 70 -1.68 -11.70 -1.25
N ALA A 71 -0.68 -12.39 -0.73
CA ALA A 71 -0.58 -12.55 0.70
C ALA A 71 -0.30 -11.18 1.34
N GLY A 72 -1.15 -10.75 2.26
CA GLY A 72 -0.93 -9.53 3.03
C GLY A 72 0.17 -9.72 4.09
N ARG A 73 0.43 -10.98 4.47
CA ARG A 73 1.53 -11.36 5.36
C ARG A 73 2.15 -12.67 4.89
N GLU A 74 3.42 -12.58 4.48
CA GLU A 74 4.24 -13.75 4.17
C GLU A 74 5.65 -13.54 4.72
N VAL A 75 6.30 -14.62 5.15
CA VAL A 75 7.66 -14.59 5.69
C VAL A 75 8.45 -15.75 5.12
N GLU A 76 9.66 -15.45 4.64
CA GLU A 76 10.66 -16.47 4.35
C GLU A 76 11.34 -16.90 5.65
N LEU A 77 11.25 -18.16 5.97
CA LEU A 77 11.90 -18.74 7.14
C LEU A 77 13.34 -19.11 6.77
N ARG A 78 14.28 -18.57 7.53
CA ARG A 78 15.71 -18.84 7.41
C ARG A 78 16.25 -19.29 8.76
N PRO A 79 17.25 -20.19 8.82
CA PRO A 79 17.88 -20.54 10.07
C PRO A 79 18.55 -19.31 10.68
N LEU A 80 18.43 -19.13 11.98
CA LEU A 80 19.13 -18.06 12.70
C LEU A 80 20.56 -18.47 13.04
N VAL A 81 20.82 -19.79 13.09
CA VAL A 81 22.13 -20.41 13.33
C VAL A 81 22.42 -21.48 12.26
N SER A 82 23.68 -21.81 12.07
CA SER A 82 24.13 -22.79 11.08
C SER A 82 24.32 -24.16 11.71
N GLY A 83 24.05 -25.25 10.97
CA GLY A 83 24.30 -26.60 11.45
C GLY A 83 23.56 -27.66 10.63
N ARG A 84 23.66 -28.90 11.07
CA ARG A 84 22.97 -30.01 10.42
C ARG A 84 21.56 -30.15 11.00
N ILE A 85 20.56 -30.38 10.14
CA ILE A 85 19.20 -30.65 10.57
C ILE A 85 19.12 -32.07 11.14
N VAL A 86 18.68 -32.17 12.41
CA VAL A 86 18.54 -33.42 13.14
C VAL A 86 17.09 -33.83 13.36
N GLU A 87 16.15 -32.89 13.18
CA GLU A 87 14.72 -33.15 13.34
C GLU A 87 13.93 -32.28 12.36
N VAL A 88 12.90 -32.85 11.75
CA VAL A 88 11.94 -32.18 10.86
C VAL A 88 10.54 -32.55 11.30
N SER A 89 9.69 -31.56 11.49
CA SER A 89 8.29 -31.79 11.88
C SER A 89 7.54 -32.61 10.81
N PRO A 90 6.67 -33.55 11.20
CA PRO A 90 5.79 -34.25 10.25
C PRO A 90 4.92 -33.30 9.41
N ASN A 91 4.58 -32.12 9.94
CA ASN A 91 3.81 -31.08 9.25
C ASN A 91 4.68 -30.18 8.36
N PHE A 92 5.98 -30.42 8.29
CA PHE A 92 6.88 -29.62 7.46
C PHE A 92 6.81 -30.03 5.99
N GLN A 93 5.67 -29.79 5.37
CA GLN A 93 5.42 -30.11 3.96
C GLN A 93 4.77 -28.91 3.27
N ALA A 94 5.05 -28.74 1.98
CA ALA A 94 4.41 -27.70 1.18
C ALA A 94 2.89 -27.92 1.14
N GLY A 95 2.11 -26.88 1.47
CA GLY A 95 0.67 -26.94 1.58
C GLY A 95 0.13 -27.32 2.95
N ALA A 96 0.97 -27.77 3.89
CA ALA A 96 0.55 -28.04 5.26
C ALA A 96 0.26 -26.76 6.03
N PHE A 97 -0.72 -26.82 6.93
CA PHE A 97 -1.03 -25.74 7.87
C PHE A 97 -0.27 -25.99 9.18
N VAL A 98 0.38 -24.97 9.70
CA VAL A 98 1.12 -25.01 10.97
C VAL A 98 0.61 -23.93 11.92
N GLU A 99 0.66 -24.23 13.22
CA GLU A 99 0.27 -23.28 14.27
C GLU A 99 1.42 -22.34 14.65
N ALA A 100 1.09 -21.19 15.23
CA ALA A 100 2.10 -20.26 15.75
C ALA A 100 2.92 -20.93 16.86
N GLY A 101 4.26 -20.85 16.79
CA GLY A 101 5.18 -21.48 17.73
C GLY A 101 5.42 -22.97 17.49
N GLU A 102 4.76 -23.60 16.51
CA GLU A 102 5.02 -24.99 16.14
C GLU A 102 6.46 -25.14 15.64
N MET A 103 7.18 -26.16 16.17
CA MET A 103 8.53 -26.47 15.73
C MET A 103 8.49 -27.03 14.31
N LEU A 104 9.28 -26.47 13.43
CA LEU A 104 9.36 -26.85 12.02
C LEU A 104 10.58 -27.74 11.75
N VAL A 105 11.75 -27.26 12.17
CA VAL A 105 13.01 -27.98 12.03
C VAL A 105 13.88 -27.71 13.27
N ALA A 106 14.71 -28.70 13.65
CA ALA A 106 15.73 -28.54 14.66
C ALA A 106 17.12 -28.80 14.04
N ILE A 107 18.04 -27.90 14.38
CA ILE A 107 19.47 -27.99 14.05
C ILE A 107 20.17 -28.68 15.22
N ASP A 108 21.27 -29.41 14.93
CA ASP A 108 22.06 -30.11 15.93
C ASP A 108 22.50 -29.14 17.04
N PRO A 109 22.04 -29.30 18.29
CA PRO A 109 22.29 -28.36 19.36
C PRO A 109 23.66 -28.55 20.04
N PHE A 110 24.40 -29.61 19.73
CA PHE A 110 25.59 -30.04 20.49
C PHE A 110 26.61 -28.91 20.67
N GLU A 111 27.01 -28.24 19.60
CA GLU A 111 28.01 -27.16 19.66
C GLU A 111 27.48 -25.94 20.44
N TYR A 112 26.19 -25.67 20.37
CA TYR A 112 25.55 -24.56 21.06
C TYR A 112 25.35 -24.85 22.55
N GLU A 113 25.04 -26.09 22.92
CA GLU A 113 25.00 -26.55 24.31
C GLU A 113 26.40 -26.51 24.95
N ALA A 114 27.43 -26.94 24.23
CA ALA A 114 28.82 -26.86 24.69
C ALA A 114 29.27 -25.39 24.90
N ALA A 115 28.97 -24.51 23.97
CA ALA A 115 29.27 -23.07 24.07
C ALA A 115 28.54 -22.40 25.25
N LEU A 116 27.30 -22.80 25.51
CA LEU A 116 26.55 -22.31 26.66
C LEU A 116 27.19 -22.79 27.98
N ALA A 117 27.52 -24.06 28.06
CA ALA A 117 28.18 -24.64 29.26
C ALA A 117 29.51 -23.96 29.53
N GLU A 118 30.33 -23.70 28.52
CA GLU A 118 31.59 -22.97 28.65
C GLU A 118 31.36 -21.54 29.16
N ALA A 119 30.44 -20.80 28.58
CA ALA A 119 30.11 -19.43 29.01
C ALA A 119 29.57 -19.37 30.45
N GLN A 120 28.81 -20.37 30.87
CA GLN A 120 28.32 -20.50 32.26
C GLN A 120 29.46 -20.80 33.23
N ALA A 121 30.40 -21.66 32.86
CA ALA A 121 31.57 -21.97 33.69
C ALA A 121 32.46 -20.72 33.88
N GLU A 122 32.78 -19.98 32.81
CA GLU A 122 33.53 -18.72 32.91
C GLU A 122 32.81 -17.69 33.80
N LEU A 123 31.49 -17.56 33.69
CA LEU A 123 30.70 -16.68 34.54
C LEU A 123 30.78 -17.10 36.02
N ALA A 124 30.72 -18.41 36.31
CA ALA A 124 30.81 -18.95 37.66
C ALA A 124 32.19 -18.64 38.27
N GLU A 125 33.27 -18.84 37.54
CA GLU A 125 34.63 -18.48 37.95
C GLU A 125 34.75 -16.98 38.28
N ALA A 126 34.25 -16.11 37.35
CA ALA A 126 34.33 -14.66 37.59
C ALA A 126 33.51 -14.19 38.80
N LYS A 127 32.36 -14.82 39.06
CA LYS A 127 31.54 -14.57 40.26
C LYS A 127 32.28 -14.99 41.56
N ALA A 128 32.92 -16.16 41.55
CA ALA A 128 33.69 -16.62 42.69
C ALA A 128 34.82 -15.63 43.05
N ARG A 129 35.54 -15.14 42.01
CA ARG A 129 36.58 -14.13 42.21
C ARG A 129 36.00 -12.79 42.67
N ALA A 130 34.83 -12.38 42.25
CA ALA A 130 34.18 -11.17 42.73
C ALA A 130 33.84 -11.30 44.23
N SER A 131 33.35 -12.48 44.65
CA SER A 131 33.05 -12.77 46.07
C SER A 131 34.31 -12.79 46.97
N GLU A 132 35.44 -13.28 46.47
CA GLU A 132 36.72 -13.19 47.15
C GLU A 132 37.14 -11.71 47.41
N LEU A 133 37.06 -10.90 46.34
CA LEU A 133 37.41 -9.46 46.45
C LEU A 133 36.42 -8.68 47.32
N GLU A 134 35.17 -9.06 47.36
CA GLU A 134 34.16 -8.49 48.25
C GLU A 134 34.51 -8.77 49.72
N THR A 135 34.92 -10.01 50.03
CA THR A 135 35.37 -10.40 51.38
C THR A 135 36.62 -9.64 51.80
N ASP A 136 37.58 -9.45 50.88
CA ASP A 136 38.77 -8.65 51.14
C ASP A 136 38.44 -7.20 51.45
N LEU A 137 37.49 -6.62 50.67
CA LEU A 137 37.03 -5.24 50.86
C LEU A 137 36.30 -5.08 52.22
N GLU A 138 35.43 -6.03 52.58
CA GLU A 138 34.74 -6.03 53.88
C GLU A 138 35.74 -6.14 55.06
N THR A 139 36.74 -7.01 54.92
CA THR A 139 37.81 -7.15 55.90
C THR A 139 38.58 -5.84 56.07
N ALA A 140 38.93 -5.19 54.96
CA ALA A 140 39.63 -3.90 54.99
C ALA A 140 38.77 -2.81 55.66
N LYS A 141 37.46 -2.77 55.41
CA LYS A 141 36.52 -1.85 56.08
C LYS A 141 36.43 -2.10 57.59
N ALA A 142 36.35 -3.36 58.01
CA ALA A 142 36.31 -3.72 59.42
C ALA A 142 37.64 -3.33 60.17
N MET A 143 38.74 -3.43 59.46
CA MET A 143 40.06 -2.94 60.01
C MET A 143 40.07 -1.42 60.15
N LEU A 144 39.54 -0.68 59.20
CA LEU A 144 39.40 0.78 59.25
C LEU A 144 38.63 1.23 60.50
N GLU A 145 37.50 0.59 60.79
CA GLU A 145 36.67 0.90 61.96
C GLU A 145 37.45 0.73 63.27
N ARG A 146 38.34 -0.31 63.38
CA ARG A 146 39.26 -0.51 64.53
C ARG A 146 40.28 0.57 64.58
N GLU A 147 40.95 0.91 63.49
CA GLU A 147 41.99 1.96 63.43
C GLU A 147 41.35 3.34 63.74
N GLN A 148 40.13 3.64 63.29
CA GLN A 148 39.46 4.86 63.70
C GLN A 148 39.13 4.93 65.18
N SER A 149 38.74 3.78 65.78
CA SER A 149 38.48 3.68 67.21
C SER A 149 39.81 3.90 68.02
N GLN A 150 40.92 3.38 67.50
CA GLN A 150 42.25 3.59 68.08
C GLN A 150 42.70 5.07 67.96
N LEU A 151 42.43 5.69 66.80
CA LEU A 151 42.71 7.12 66.60
C LEU A 151 41.96 8.00 67.62
N ASP A 152 40.66 7.73 67.84
CA ASP A 152 39.87 8.46 68.86
C ASP A 152 40.48 8.37 70.27
N LEU A 153 40.96 7.16 70.65
CA LEU A 153 41.64 7.01 71.92
C LEU A 153 42.93 7.80 71.98
N ARG A 154 43.79 7.79 70.93
CA ARG A 154 44.99 8.56 70.82
C ARG A 154 44.77 10.07 70.87
N GLN A 155 43.70 10.51 70.19
CA GLN A 155 43.27 11.91 70.22
C GLN A 155 42.92 12.36 71.64
N LYS A 156 42.12 11.57 72.38
CA LYS A 156 41.80 11.86 73.79
C LYS A 156 42.95 11.88 74.68
N ASP A 157 43.98 10.96 74.47
CA ASP A 157 45.22 10.95 75.23
C ASP A 157 46.08 12.18 74.95
N ALA A 158 46.29 12.59 73.72
CA ALA A 158 46.99 13.79 73.33
C ALA A 158 46.37 15.06 73.96
N ASP A 159 45.06 15.18 73.90
CA ASP A 159 44.27 16.29 74.48
C ASP A 159 44.46 16.32 76.03
N ARG A 160 44.49 15.15 76.68
CA ARG A 160 44.71 15.01 78.11
C ARG A 160 46.11 15.50 78.45
N PHE A 161 47.17 15.10 77.76
CA PHE A 161 48.54 15.52 78.04
C PHE A 161 48.78 17.00 77.78
N VAL A 162 48.16 17.59 76.77
CA VAL A 162 48.15 19.06 76.53
C VAL A 162 47.52 19.79 77.73
N ASN A 163 46.41 19.30 78.29
CA ASN A 163 45.75 19.92 79.46
C ASN A 163 46.55 19.71 80.75
N LEU A 164 47.20 18.53 81.01
CA LEU A 164 48.05 18.27 82.16
C LEU A 164 49.26 19.17 82.11
N ARG A 165 49.91 19.37 80.97
CA ARG A 165 51.04 20.26 80.83
C ARG A 165 50.69 21.71 81.14
N LYS A 166 49.56 22.22 80.65
CA LYS A 166 49.08 23.58 80.98
C LYS A 166 48.93 23.78 82.50
N ARG A 167 48.71 22.72 83.28
CA ARG A 167 48.57 22.70 84.74
C ARG A 167 49.91 22.38 85.44
N GLY A 168 50.99 22.19 84.66
CA GLY A 168 52.29 21.82 85.23
C GLY A 168 52.45 20.38 85.68
N ALA A 169 51.51 19.50 85.37
CA ALA A 169 51.43 18.10 85.82
C ALA A 169 51.97 17.07 84.79
N ALA A 170 52.52 17.48 83.65
CA ALA A 170 53.16 16.60 82.67
C ALA A 170 54.42 17.23 82.09
N SER A 171 55.42 16.38 81.69
CA SER A 171 56.63 16.80 81.00
C SER A 171 56.42 17.14 79.52
N THR A 172 57.31 17.95 78.96
CA THR A 172 57.27 18.23 77.47
C THR A 172 57.45 16.95 76.69
N LYS A 173 58.32 16.08 77.10
CA LYS A 173 58.56 14.79 76.45
C LYS A 173 57.27 13.92 76.40
N ALA A 174 56.53 13.83 77.52
CA ALA A 174 55.30 13.05 77.56
C ALA A 174 54.23 13.60 76.64
N GLN A 175 54.11 14.94 76.47
CA GLN A 175 53.24 15.56 75.50
C GLN A 175 53.65 15.25 74.06
N ASP A 176 54.95 15.40 73.75
CA ASP A 176 55.52 15.15 72.41
C ASP A 176 55.36 13.68 72.01
N ASP A 177 55.56 12.74 72.95
CA ASP A 177 55.34 11.29 72.74
C ASP A 177 53.84 10.99 72.41
N ALA A 178 52.92 11.63 73.17
CA ALA A 178 51.49 11.47 72.92
C ALA A 178 51.06 12.06 71.54
N GLN A 179 51.67 13.22 71.17
CA GLN A 179 51.43 13.84 69.87
C GLN A 179 51.97 13.00 68.69
N LEU A 180 53.15 12.41 68.85
CA LEU A 180 53.72 11.51 67.86
C LEU A 180 52.84 10.24 67.67
N ALA A 181 52.35 9.67 68.79
CA ALA A 181 51.47 8.53 68.77
C ALA A 181 50.14 8.86 68.04
N LEU A 182 49.63 10.08 68.23
CA LEU A 182 48.44 10.58 67.48
C LEU A 182 48.75 10.70 65.97
N LEU A 183 49.87 11.30 65.58
CA LEU A 183 50.26 11.44 64.18
C LEU A 183 50.38 10.08 63.48
N ASN A 184 51.00 9.10 64.16
CA ASN A 184 51.09 7.73 63.63
C ASN A 184 49.72 7.10 63.41
N ALA A 185 48.81 7.27 64.40
CA ALA A 185 47.44 6.73 64.25
C ALA A 185 46.67 7.41 63.11
N ILE A 186 46.87 8.71 62.85
CA ILE A 186 46.33 9.41 61.71
C ILE A 186 46.79 8.79 60.38
N GLU A 187 48.13 8.57 60.32
CA GLU A 187 48.79 8.01 59.15
C GLU A 187 48.25 6.59 58.84
N GLU A 188 48.05 5.74 59.85
CA GLU A 188 47.50 4.40 59.74
C GLU A 188 46.07 4.43 59.12
N VAL A 189 45.21 5.31 59.65
CA VAL A 189 43.85 5.50 59.11
C VAL A 189 43.89 5.95 57.65
N VAL A 190 44.69 6.95 57.29
CA VAL A 190 44.83 7.45 55.92
C VAL A 190 45.33 6.35 54.99
N GLN A 191 46.29 5.56 55.35
CA GLN A 191 46.79 4.44 54.55
C GLN A 191 45.70 3.38 54.35
N ARG A 192 44.90 3.09 55.40
CA ARG A 192 43.80 2.16 55.30
C ARG A 192 42.72 2.66 54.32
N GLU A 193 42.37 3.93 54.37
CA GLU A 193 41.39 4.51 53.44
C GLU A 193 41.89 4.39 51.99
N PHE A 194 43.18 4.65 51.72
CA PHE A 194 43.74 4.44 50.38
C PHE A 194 43.69 2.95 49.96
N SER A 195 43.95 2.05 50.88
CA SER A 195 43.85 0.61 50.64
C SER A 195 42.42 0.19 50.27
N ILE A 196 41.41 0.69 50.99
CA ILE A 196 39.99 0.43 50.67
C ILE A 196 39.61 0.96 49.31
N LYS A 197 40.03 2.18 48.95
CA LYS A 197 39.78 2.71 47.60
C LYS A 197 40.39 1.83 46.52
N LYS A 198 41.57 1.28 46.75
CA LYS A 198 42.22 0.34 45.83
C LYS A 198 41.42 -0.97 45.69
N TRP A 199 40.97 -1.56 46.81
CA TRP A 199 40.16 -2.78 46.83
C TRP A 199 38.81 -2.55 46.15
N GLN A 200 38.17 -1.42 46.44
CA GLN A 200 36.89 -1.05 45.78
C GLN A 200 37.06 -0.97 44.26
N ALA A 201 38.09 -0.27 43.77
CA ALA A 201 38.35 -0.17 42.33
C ALA A 201 38.64 -1.54 41.69
N THR A 202 39.27 -2.47 42.44
CA THR A 202 39.52 -3.83 41.95
C THR A 202 38.25 -4.67 41.91
N TYR A 203 37.40 -4.55 42.91
CA TYR A 203 36.08 -5.19 42.95
C TYR A 203 35.18 -4.68 41.81
N ASP A 204 35.12 -3.36 41.64
CA ASP A 204 34.30 -2.75 40.58
C ASP A 204 34.72 -3.23 39.16
N ARG A 205 36.04 -3.34 38.95
CA ARG A 205 36.59 -3.91 37.72
C ARG A 205 36.16 -5.37 37.52
N GLN A 206 36.18 -6.18 38.59
CA GLN A 206 35.77 -7.57 38.53
C GLN A 206 34.24 -7.69 38.29
N GLN A 207 33.43 -6.81 38.86
CA GLN A 207 32.00 -6.74 38.59
C GLN A 207 31.72 -6.44 37.10
N ALA A 208 32.49 -5.53 36.48
CA ALA A 208 32.39 -5.28 35.05
C ALA A 208 32.73 -6.53 34.22
N VAL A 209 33.66 -7.39 34.66
CA VAL A 209 33.94 -8.69 34.02
C VAL A 209 32.74 -9.64 34.16
N VAL A 210 32.15 -9.73 35.35
CA VAL A 210 30.94 -10.54 35.59
C VAL A 210 29.81 -10.09 34.67
N ASP A 211 29.57 -8.80 34.52
CA ASP A 211 28.49 -8.29 33.69
C ASP A 211 28.74 -8.56 32.20
N ARG A 212 29.96 -8.46 31.74
CA ARG A 212 30.34 -8.86 30.37
C ARG A 212 30.04 -10.35 30.12
N LEU A 213 30.41 -11.22 31.06
CA LEU A 213 30.20 -12.66 30.95
C LEU A 213 28.71 -13.03 31.04
N LYS A 214 27.89 -12.34 31.82
CA LYS A 214 26.45 -12.47 31.79
C LYS A 214 25.86 -12.22 30.38
N VAL A 215 26.41 -11.22 29.67
CA VAL A 215 25.99 -10.96 28.27
C VAL A 215 26.39 -12.12 27.36
N ARG A 216 27.60 -12.70 27.57
CA ARG A 216 28.04 -13.88 26.79
C ARG A 216 27.14 -15.08 27.02
N VAL A 217 26.75 -15.37 28.25
CA VAL A 217 25.78 -16.44 28.56
C VAL A 217 24.46 -16.20 27.85
N ARG A 218 23.88 -14.99 27.96
CA ARG A 218 22.60 -14.69 27.26
C ARG A 218 22.68 -14.85 25.73
N ARG A 219 23.87 -14.55 25.13
CA ARG A 219 24.09 -14.81 23.71
C ARG A 219 24.06 -16.31 23.41
N ALA A 220 24.81 -17.12 24.16
CA ALA A 220 24.84 -18.56 23.96
C ALA A 220 23.48 -19.22 24.21
N GLU A 221 22.69 -18.74 25.19
CA GLU A 221 21.31 -19.17 25.43
C GLU A 221 20.40 -18.89 24.22
N ARG A 222 20.56 -17.71 23.60
CA ARG A 222 19.81 -17.35 22.41
C ARG A 222 20.22 -18.23 21.22
N ASP A 223 21.52 -18.37 20.98
CA ASP A 223 22.03 -19.18 19.88
C ASP A 223 21.54 -20.63 19.98
N LEU A 224 21.48 -21.18 21.21
CA LEU A 224 20.90 -22.51 21.47
C LEU A 224 19.37 -22.53 21.22
N ALA A 225 18.65 -21.51 21.65
CA ALA A 225 17.21 -21.42 21.37
C ALA A 225 16.94 -21.34 19.86
N ASP A 226 17.77 -20.62 19.13
CA ASP A 226 17.69 -20.40 17.68
C ASP A 226 18.04 -21.67 16.87
N THR A 227 18.53 -22.76 17.50
CA THR A 227 18.65 -24.07 16.85
C THR A 227 17.29 -24.67 16.52
N ARG A 228 16.20 -24.23 17.17
CA ARG A 228 14.85 -24.67 16.90
C ARG A 228 14.09 -23.60 16.11
N SER A 229 13.89 -23.86 14.84
CA SER A 229 13.13 -22.97 13.99
C SER A 229 11.63 -23.22 14.16
N THR A 230 10.88 -22.22 14.60
CA THR A 230 9.44 -22.29 14.83
C THR A 230 8.66 -21.38 13.89
N ALA A 231 7.38 -21.68 13.68
CA ALA A 231 6.48 -20.86 12.88
C ALA A 231 6.17 -19.54 13.63
N PRO A 232 6.43 -18.36 13.02
CA PRO A 232 6.19 -17.07 13.69
C PRO A 232 4.72 -16.70 13.82
N PHE A 233 3.84 -17.34 13.05
CA PHE A 233 2.39 -17.22 13.08
C PHE A 233 1.76 -18.47 12.46
N ALA A 234 0.47 -18.68 12.69
CA ALA A 234 -0.27 -19.79 12.07
C ALA A 234 -0.48 -19.52 10.57
N GLY A 235 -0.17 -20.51 9.72
CA GLY A 235 -0.24 -20.32 8.28
C GLY A 235 0.08 -21.56 7.46
N TYR A 236 0.03 -21.41 6.14
CA TYR A 236 0.40 -22.47 5.20
C TYR A 236 1.87 -22.36 4.82
N LEU A 237 2.55 -23.50 4.88
CA LEU A 237 3.93 -23.60 4.39
C LEU A 237 3.96 -23.71 2.87
N THR A 238 4.91 -23.03 2.26
CA THR A 238 5.24 -23.16 0.83
C THR A 238 6.76 -23.23 0.66
N ASP A 239 7.21 -23.73 -0.47
CA ASP A 239 8.65 -23.78 -0.84
C ASP A 239 9.52 -24.42 0.27
N THR A 240 9.07 -25.53 0.86
CA THR A 240 9.87 -26.29 1.82
C THR A 240 11.13 -26.84 1.12
N GLY A 241 12.30 -26.34 1.53
CA GLY A 241 13.59 -26.58 0.83
C GLY A 241 14.61 -27.35 1.66
N THR A 242 14.18 -28.02 2.74
CA THR A 242 15.12 -28.69 3.64
C THR A 242 14.66 -30.10 4.03
N GLU A 243 15.61 -30.94 4.39
CA GLU A 243 15.42 -32.34 4.72
C GLU A 243 16.32 -32.75 5.88
N LEU A 244 15.98 -33.86 6.55
CA LEU A 244 16.78 -34.44 7.61
C LEU A 244 18.21 -34.70 7.16
N GLY A 245 19.20 -34.32 7.95
CA GLY A 245 20.63 -34.50 7.66
C GLY A 245 21.27 -33.44 6.76
N LYS A 246 20.48 -32.51 6.20
CA LYS A 246 21.02 -31.41 5.39
C LYS A 246 21.76 -30.41 6.27
N GLN A 247 22.93 -29.95 5.80
CA GLN A 247 23.65 -28.83 6.39
C GLN A 247 23.01 -27.53 5.90
N VAL A 248 22.68 -26.63 6.83
CA VAL A 248 22.06 -25.32 6.55
C VAL A 248 22.88 -24.19 7.16
N THR A 249 22.80 -23.05 6.51
CA THR A 249 23.40 -21.78 6.92
C THR A 249 22.33 -20.68 7.02
N GLN A 250 22.65 -19.55 7.59
CA GLN A 250 21.74 -18.40 7.68
C GLN A 250 21.33 -17.84 6.30
N ALA A 251 22.06 -18.16 5.24
CA ALA A 251 21.72 -17.75 3.86
C ALA A 251 20.65 -18.66 3.22
N ASP A 252 20.49 -19.88 3.72
CA ASP A 252 19.55 -20.85 3.17
C ASP A 252 18.12 -20.52 3.55
N ARG A 253 17.19 -20.77 2.63
CA ARG A 253 15.76 -20.70 2.91
C ARG A 253 15.26 -22.08 3.32
N ILE A 254 14.60 -22.15 4.48
CA ILE A 254 13.98 -23.39 4.99
C ILE A 254 12.61 -23.56 4.35
N ALA A 255 11.77 -22.54 4.44
CA ALA A 255 10.42 -22.53 3.92
C ALA A 255 9.92 -21.09 3.75
N ARG A 256 8.72 -20.95 3.20
CA ARG A 256 7.95 -19.69 3.26
C ARG A 256 6.61 -20.00 3.94
N ILE A 257 6.18 -19.13 4.83
CA ILE A 257 4.89 -19.23 5.50
C ILE A 257 3.98 -18.08 5.07
N ILE A 258 2.72 -18.40 4.77
CA ILE A 258 1.68 -17.47 4.32
C ILE A 258 0.54 -17.47 5.32
N ASP A 259 0.15 -16.28 5.79
CA ASP A 259 -0.99 -16.10 6.67
C ASP A 259 -2.30 -16.10 5.85
N PRO A 260 -3.17 -17.12 6.01
CA PRO A 260 -4.43 -17.19 5.28
C PRO A 260 -5.49 -16.19 5.75
N ALA A 261 -5.29 -15.56 6.91
CA ALA A 261 -6.23 -14.59 7.45
C ALA A 261 -6.00 -13.17 6.91
N ARG A 262 -4.84 -12.94 6.28
CA ARG A 262 -4.46 -11.63 5.75
C ARG A 262 -4.17 -11.73 4.27
N MET A 263 -5.16 -11.39 3.45
CA MET A 263 -5.03 -11.33 2.00
C MET A 263 -5.36 -9.93 1.51
N ASP A 264 -4.56 -9.45 0.59
CA ASP A 264 -4.78 -8.21 -0.13
C ASP A 264 -5.18 -8.53 -1.57
N VAL A 265 -5.95 -7.68 -2.18
CA VAL A 265 -6.13 -7.67 -3.63
C VAL A 265 -5.38 -6.48 -4.20
N ARG A 266 -4.45 -6.76 -5.09
CA ARG A 266 -3.76 -5.76 -5.89
C ARG A 266 -4.46 -5.65 -7.23
N PHE A 267 -4.92 -4.46 -7.59
CA PHE A 267 -5.57 -4.18 -8.86
C PHE A 267 -5.10 -2.85 -9.43
N HIS A 268 -5.21 -2.75 -10.74
CA HIS A 268 -4.69 -1.63 -11.51
C HIS A 268 -5.81 -0.68 -11.90
N VAL A 269 -5.57 0.62 -11.74
CA VAL A 269 -6.49 1.69 -12.12
C VAL A 269 -5.78 2.65 -13.07
N GLY A 270 -6.25 2.72 -14.31
CA GLY A 270 -5.69 3.64 -15.31
C GLY A 270 -5.73 5.10 -14.86
N THR A 271 -4.74 5.90 -15.27
CA THR A 271 -4.52 7.28 -14.78
C THR A 271 -5.76 8.17 -14.91
N LYS A 272 -6.52 8.05 -15.99
CA LYS A 272 -7.76 8.84 -16.17
C LYS A 272 -8.78 8.52 -15.08
N ARG A 273 -9.07 7.23 -14.86
CA ARG A 273 -10.04 6.78 -13.84
C ARG A 273 -9.54 7.07 -12.42
N PHE A 274 -8.24 6.98 -12.20
CA PHE A 274 -7.63 7.37 -10.93
C PHE A 274 -7.86 8.86 -10.62
N GLY A 275 -7.69 9.75 -11.63
CA GLY A 275 -8.00 11.16 -11.50
C GLY A 275 -9.48 11.42 -11.18
N GLU A 276 -10.41 10.72 -11.85
CA GLU A 276 -11.85 10.80 -11.58
C GLU A 276 -12.20 10.36 -10.14
N LEU A 277 -11.56 9.28 -9.67
CA LEU A 277 -11.74 8.79 -8.30
C LEU A 277 -11.22 9.77 -7.25
N MET A 278 -10.06 10.39 -7.50
CA MET A 278 -9.47 11.41 -6.63
C MET A 278 -10.34 12.68 -6.55
N ALA A 279 -10.90 13.10 -7.69
CA ALA A 279 -11.83 14.23 -7.72
C ALA A 279 -13.10 13.97 -6.91
N GLY A 280 -13.53 12.72 -6.80
CA GLY A 280 -14.66 12.28 -5.99
C GLY A 280 -14.37 12.08 -4.50
N GLY A 281 -13.19 12.51 -3.99
CA GLY A 281 -12.77 12.39 -2.58
C GLY A 281 -11.71 11.31 -2.34
N SER A 282 -11.42 11.00 -1.06
CA SER A 282 -10.41 10.01 -0.70
C SER A 282 -10.71 8.63 -1.33
N ILE A 283 -9.70 8.01 -1.91
CA ILE A 283 -9.75 6.62 -2.37
C ILE A 283 -9.52 5.66 -1.19
N LEU A 284 -8.67 6.06 -0.24
CA LEU A 284 -8.40 5.28 0.96
C LEU A 284 -9.67 5.16 1.82
N GLY A 285 -9.91 3.96 2.33
CA GLY A 285 -11.09 3.64 3.13
C GLY A 285 -12.34 3.31 2.33
N ARG A 286 -12.31 3.36 0.98
CA ARG A 286 -13.47 2.96 0.17
C ARG A 286 -13.66 1.45 0.21
N PRO A 287 -14.91 0.98 0.37
CA PRO A 287 -15.24 -0.44 0.29
C PRO A 287 -15.13 -0.93 -1.16
N VAL A 288 -14.69 -2.15 -1.31
CA VAL A 288 -14.66 -2.89 -2.57
C VAL A 288 -15.30 -4.26 -2.38
N THR A 289 -15.91 -4.76 -3.45
CA THR A 289 -16.43 -6.13 -3.52
C THR A 289 -15.55 -6.91 -4.48
N VAL A 290 -14.96 -7.98 -4.00
CA VAL A 290 -14.05 -8.84 -4.76
C VAL A 290 -14.75 -10.16 -5.08
N THR A 291 -14.80 -10.51 -6.34
CA THR A 291 -15.44 -11.76 -6.80
C THR A 291 -14.39 -12.67 -7.42
N TRP A 292 -14.26 -13.87 -6.84
CA TRP A 292 -13.43 -14.94 -7.39
C TRP A 292 -14.31 -15.97 -8.08
N GLN A 293 -14.09 -16.19 -9.38
CA GLN A 293 -14.82 -17.16 -10.17
C GLN A 293 -14.21 -18.55 -10.00
N VAL A 294 -14.88 -19.45 -9.30
CA VAL A 294 -14.43 -20.83 -9.12
C VAL A 294 -15.49 -21.77 -9.68
N ALA A 295 -15.15 -22.49 -10.75
CA ALA A 295 -15.97 -23.59 -11.31
C ALA A 295 -17.47 -23.27 -11.42
N GLY A 296 -17.82 -22.03 -11.83
CA GLY A 296 -19.22 -21.61 -12.01
C GLY A 296 -19.91 -21.10 -10.74
N SER A 297 -19.26 -21.14 -9.58
CA SER A 297 -19.79 -20.58 -8.33
C SER A 297 -18.97 -19.38 -7.90
N PRO A 298 -19.45 -18.14 -8.12
CA PRO A 298 -18.72 -16.95 -7.71
C PRO A 298 -18.65 -16.85 -6.18
N GLN A 299 -17.44 -16.71 -5.67
CA GLN A 299 -17.19 -16.41 -4.26
C GLN A 299 -16.95 -14.92 -4.09
N THR A 300 -17.71 -14.28 -3.21
CA THR A 300 -17.66 -12.84 -3.01
C THR A 300 -17.05 -12.53 -1.65
N TYR A 301 -16.13 -11.57 -1.64
CA TYR A 301 -15.41 -11.08 -0.48
C TYR A 301 -15.55 -9.57 -0.40
N ASN A 302 -15.69 -9.06 0.80
CA ASN A 302 -15.62 -7.62 1.04
C ASN A 302 -14.19 -7.22 1.35
N GLY A 303 -13.84 -6.01 0.97
CA GLY A 303 -12.53 -5.46 1.28
C GLY A 303 -12.58 -3.94 1.35
N THR A 304 -11.47 -3.37 1.82
CA THR A 304 -11.32 -1.92 1.95
C THR A 304 -9.99 -1.50 1.36
N ILE A 305 -9.97 -0.43 0.57
CA ILE A 305 -8.72 0.11 0.00
C ILE A 305 -7.89 0.71 1.12
N THR A 306 -6.74 0.12 1.39
CA THR A 306 -5.83 0.54 2.48
C THR A 306 -4.59 1.25 1.97
N ARG A 307 -4.17 1.00 0.73
CA ARG A 307 -2.92 1.54 0.17
C ARG A 307 -3.07 1.90 -1.31
N ILE A 308 -2.34 2.93 -1.71
CA ILE A 308 -2.17 3.37 -3.10
C ILE A 308 -0.70 3.15 -3.44
N GLY A 309 -0.41 2.52 -4.56
CA GLY A 309 0.95 2.33 -5.06
C GLY A 309 1.68 3.67 -5.23
N PRO A 310 2.96 3.76 -4.86
CA PRO A 310 3.71 5.01 -4.92
C PRO A 310 4.14 5.39 -6.34
N GLU A 311 4.05 4.45 -7.28
CA GLU A 311 4.55 4.60 -8.64
C GLU A 311 3.44 4.39 -9.65
N ILE A 312 3.58 5.07 -10.80
CA ILE A 312 2.77 4.79 -11.99
C ILE A 312 3.50 3.71 -12.77
N ASP A 313 2.84 2.59 -13.01
CA ASP A 313 3.39 1.51 -13.85
C ASP A 313 3.51 2.01 -15.30
N ALA A 314 4.74 2.12 -15.79
CA ALA A 314 5.05 2.64 -17.13
C ALA A 314 4.49 1.74 -18.25
N ALA A 315 4.28 0.45 -18.02
CA ALA A 315 3.78 -0.48 -19.03
C ALA A 315 2.26 -0.39 -19.20
N SER A 316 1.54 -0.19 -18.10
CA SER A 316 0.07 -0.13 -18.06
C SER A 316 -0.49 1.29 -17.95
N GLY A 317 0.34 2.28 -17.62
CA GLY A 317 -0.02 3.70 -17.54
C GLY A 317 -1.00 4.01 -16.41
N GLY A 318 -0.93 3.32 -15.27
CA GLY A 318 -1.88 3.53 -14.17
C GLY A 318 -1.26 3.29 -12.79
N VAL A 319 -2.08 3.41 -11.77
CA VAL A 319 -1.71 3.30 -10.36
C VAL A 319 -2.23 1.97 -9.80
N GLU A 320 -1.39 1.29 -9.03
CA GLU A 320 -1.82 0.11 -8.29
C GLU A 320 -2.57 0.50 -7.01
N LEU A 321 -3.69 -0.12 -6.77
CA LEU A 321 -4.45 -0.02 -5.52
C LEU A 321 -4.41 -1.37 -4.80
N TYR A 322 -4.36 -1.30 -3.48
CA TYR A 322 -4.38 -2.48 -2.61
C TYR A 322 -5.59 -2.40 -1.69
N ALA A 323 -6.40 -3.43 -1.75
CA ALA A 323 -7.54 -3.60 -0.85
C ALA A 323 -7.29 -4.77 0.09
N GLU A 324 -7.36 -4.55 1.38
CA GLU A 324 -7.34 -5.59 2.40
C GLU A 324 -8.71 -6.28 2.45
N LEU A 325 -8.71 -7.61 2.40
CA LEU A 325 -9.92 -8.41 2.41
C LEU A 325 -10.33 -8.76 3.85
N ASP A 326 -11.62 -8.66 4.10
CA ASP A 326 -12.22 -9.14 5.33
C ASP A 326 -12.57 -10.63 5.20
N LEU A 327 -11.68 -11.49 5.71
CA LEU A 327 -11.78 -12.94 5.58
C LEU A 327 -12.25 -13.58 6.88
N GLY A 328 -13.51 -13.97 6.91
CA GLY A 328 -14.02 -14.83 7.97
C GLY A 328 -13.42 -16.25 7.92
N PRO A 329 -13.56 -17.05 9.02
CA PRO A 329 -13.00 -18.41 9.09
C PRO A 329 -13.45 -19.34 7.94
N ALA A 330 -14.68 -19.19 7.47
CA ALA A 330 -15.24 -19.97 6.35
C ALA A 330 -14.72 -19.56 4.97
N GLN A 331 -14.10 -18.38 4.86
CA GLN A 331 -13.68 -17.78 3.58
C GLN A 331 -12.18 -17.94 3.29
N ARG A 332 -11.46 -18.75 4.09
CA ARG A 332 -10.01 -19.00 3.95
C ARG A 332 -9.63 -19.88 2.76
N MET A 333 -10.54 -20.11 1.82
CA MET A 333 -10.25 -20.88 0.59
C MET A 333 -9.51 -20.05 -0.47
N LEU A 334 -9.54 -18.73 -0.38
CA LEU A 334 -8.84 -17.84 -1.31
C LEU A 334 -7.33 -18.04 -1.21
N ARG A 335 -6.67 -18.14 -2.35
CA ARG A 335 -5.21 -18.38 -2.43
C ARG A 335 -4.50 -17.22 -3.08
N PRO A 336 -3.29 -16.86 -2.63
CA PRO A 336 -2.44 -15.92 -3.34
C PRO A 336 -2.23 -16.37 -4.80
N GLY A 337 -2.24 -15.41 -5.72
CA GLY A 337 -2.15 -15.70 -7.14
C GLY A 337 -3.50 -15.79 -7.86
N ALA A 338 -4.62 -15.91 -7.14
CA ALA A 338 -5.94 -15.94 -7.74
C ALA A 338 -6.26 -14.63 -8.48
N PHE A 339 -6.79 -14.74 -9.70
CA PHE A 339 -7.35 -13.60 -10.43
C PHE A 339 -8.78 -13.36 -10.00
N VAL A 340 -9.10 -12.10 -9.77
CA VAL A 340 -10.39 -11.67 -9.21
C VAL A 340 -10.92 -10.43 -9.91
N GLU A 341 -12.23 -10.31 -9.92
CA GLU A 341 -12.93 -9.08 -10.27
C GLU A 341 -13.09 -8.20 -9.03
N VAL A 342 -12.79 -6.92 -9.17
CA VAL A 342 -12.91 -5.93 -8.10
C VAL A 342 -13.92 -4.89 -8.51
N ARG A 343 -15.03 -4.80 -7.79
CA ARG A 343 -16.07 -3.78 -7.98
C ARG A 343 -16.00 -2.75 -6.89
N MET A 344 -16.03 -1.50 -7.27
CA MET A 344 -16.11 -0.37 -6.35
C MET A 344 -17.05 0.70 -6.88
N LYS A 345 -17.65 1.46 -5.98
CA LYS A 345 -18.48 2.61 -6.34
C LYS A 345 -17.59 3.73 -6.88
N GLY A 346 -17.96 4.22 -8.05
CA GLY A 346 -17.33 5.37 -8.68
C GLY A 346 -17.69 6.71 -8.00
N PRO A 347 -17.30 7.84 -8.60
CA PRO A 347 -17.75 9.15 -8.18
C PRO A 347 -19.27 9.27 -8.27
N ARG A 348 -19.84 10.07 -7.37
CA ARG A 348 -21.25 10.40 -7.43
C ARG A 348 -21.45 11.58 -8.38
N PHE A 349 -22.36 11.41 -9.34
CA PHE A 349 -22.75 12.45 -10.28
C PHE A 349 -24.17 12.89 -9.98
N ASP A 350 -24.34 14.12 -9.53
CA ASP A 350 -25.65 14.69 -9.24
C ASP A 350 -26.14 15.48 -10.44
N ASN A 351 -27.47 15.47 -10.64
CA ASN A 351 -28.15 16.22 -11.70
C ASN A 351 -27.64 15.87 -13.10
N VAL A 352 -27.63 14.58 -13.41
CA VAL A 352 -27.25 14.04 -14.72
C VAL A 352 -28.41 13.28 -15.34
N VAL A 353 -28.48 13.27 -16.67
CA VAL A 353 -29.45 12.47 -17.42
C VAL A 353 -28.71 11.30 -18.04
N ARG A 354 -29.23 10.08 -17.83
CA ARG A 354 -28.70 8.86 -18.40
C ARG A 354 -29.33 8.63 -19.77
N LEU A 355 -28.51 8.48 -20.79
CA LEU A 355 -28.92 8.29 -22.17
C LEU A 355 -28.08 7.19 -22.82
N PRO A 356 -28.62 6.48 -23.83
CA PRO A 356 -27.77 5.69 -24.73
C PRO A 356 -26.77 6.58 -25.45
N GLU A 357 -25.57 6.05 -25.72
CA GLU A 357 -24.50 6.78 -26.44
C GLU A 357 -25.00 7.38 -27.77
N SER A 358 -25.93 6.67 -28.46
CA SER A 358 -26.55 7.11 -29.70
C SER A 358 -27.35 8.41 -29.62
N ALA A 359 -27.73 8.84 -28.40
CA ALA A 359 -28.48 10.09 -28.19
C ALA A 359 -27.55 11.32 -28.05
N TRP A 360 -26.24 11.11 -27.85
CA TRP A 360 -25.26 12.20 -27.68
C TRP A 360 -24.45 12.43 -28.94
N HIS A 361 -24.49 13.66 -29.45
CA HIS A 361 -23.90 14.04 -30.72
C HIS A 361 -22.82 15.14 -30.52
N GLY A 362 -21.68 14.77 -29.97
CA GLY A 362 -20.52 15.66 -29.88
C GLY A 362 -20.74 16.99 -29.11
N GLY A 363 -21.51 16.95 -28.05
CA GLY A 363 -21.83 18.15 -27.23
C GLY A 363 -23.28 18.57 -27.33
N LEU A 364 -24.08 17.92 -28.17
CA LEU A 364 -25.50 18.21 -28.40
C LEU A 364 -26.36 16.98 -28.10
N VAL A 365 -27.55 17.23 -27.60
CA VAL A 365 -28.66 16.26 -27.47
C VAL A 365 -29.88 16.87 -28.10
N PHE A 366 -30.65 16.07 -28.84
CA PHE A 366 -31.90 16.55 -29.48
C PHE A 366 -33.11 16.26 -28.58
N THR A 367 -33.84 17.31 -28.22
CA THR A 367 -35.14 17.21 -27.55
C THR A 367 -36.25 17.27 -28.56
N ILE A 368 -37.39 16.66 -28.24
CA ILE A 368 -38.57 16.68 -29.10
C ILE A 368 -39.54 17.69 -28.50
N GLU A 369 -39.77 18.81 -29.22
CA GLU A 369 -40.65 19.90 -28.82
C GLU A 369 -41.68 20.09 -29.92
N GLU A 370 -42.98 19.97 -29.63
CA GLU A 370 -44.09 20.07 -30.58
C GLU A 370 -43.91 19.21 -31.84
N GLY A 371 -43.35 18.01 -31.73
CA GLY A 371 -43.10 17.09 -32.85
C GLY A 371 -41.91 17.48 -33.74
N LYS A 372 -41.04 18.39 -33.29
CA LYS A 372 -39.81 18.80 -33.99
C LYS A 372 -38.59 18.62 -33.09
N LEU A 373 -37.45 18.39 -33.73
CA LEU A 373 -36.16 18.31 -33.01
C LEU A 373 -35.67 19.73 -32.65
N ALA A 374 -35.29 19.91 -31.39
CA ALA A 374 -34.57 21.06 -30.90
C ALA A 374 -33.21 20.63 -30.35
N ALA A 375 -32.11 21.25 -30.81
CA ALA A 375 -30.79 20.97 -30.31
C ALA A 375 -30.58 21.64 -28.95
N ARG A 376 -30.06 20.91 -27.98
CA ARG A 376 -29.72 21.38 -26.65
C ARG A 376 -28.27 21.05 -26.35
N ASP A 377 -27.55 22.01 -25.80
CA ASP A 377 -26.19 21.79 -25.35
C ASP A 377 -26.18 20.79 -24.18
N ALA A 378 -25.33 19.77 -24.28
CA ALA A 378 -25.18 18.74 -23.29
C ALA A 378 -23.70 18.35 -23.13
N SER A 379 -23.14 18.57 -21.95
CA SER A 379 -21.78 18.15 -21.65
C SER A 379 -21.76 16.68 -21.23
N LEU A 380 -20.87 15.90 -21.83
CA LEU A 380 -20.59 14.53 -21.40
C LEU A 380 -19.90 14.57 -20.03
N VAL A 381 -20.51 13.95 -19.02
CA VAL A 381 -19.99 13.86 -17.67
C VAL A 381 -19.25 12.53 -17.48
N HIS A 382 -19.84 11.42 -17.92
CA HIS A 382 -19.26 10.10 -17.78
C HIS A 382 -19.83 9.14 -18.83
N GLN A 383 -19.05 8.14 -19.23
CA GLN A 383 -19.46 7.09 -20.17
C GLN A 383 -19.47 5.73 -19.45
N MET A 384 -20.58 5.01 -19.53
CA MET A 384 -20.82 3.72 -18.89
C MET A 384 -21.19 2.67 -19.94
N GLY A 385 -20.18 2.09 -20.59
CA GLY A 385 -20.44 1.12 -21.69
C GLY A 385 -21.20 1.76 -22.85
N GLU A 386 -22.44 1.33 -23.10
CA GLU A 386 -23.33 1.84 -24.16
C GLU A 386 -24.17 3.06 -23.70
N GLU A 387 -24.06 3.47 -22.47
CA GLU A 387 -24.76 4.62 -21.90
C GLU A 387 -23.81 5.77 -21.58
N VAL A 388 -24.35 6.97 -21.65
CA VAL A 388 -23.65 8.21 -21.29
C VAL A 388 -24.42 8.99 -20.24
N LEU A 389 -23.70 9.59 -19.31
CA LEU A 389 -24.24 10.58 -18.38
C LEU A 389 -23.95 11.96 -18.92
N VAL A 390 -25.00 12.71 -19.19
CA VAL A 390 -24.88 14.06 -19.70
C VAL A 390 -25.46 15.07 -18.74
N ARG A 391 -24.91 16.27 -18.74
CA ARG A 391 -25.44 17.42 -18.01
C ARG A 391 -25.82 18.50 -19.01
N GLY A 392 -27.06 18.97 -18.92
CA GLY A 392 -27.60 20.01 -19.78
C GLY A 392 -28.88 20.62 -19.17
N SER A 393 -29.38 21.68 -19.79
CA SER A 393 -30.66 22.28 -19.39
C SER A 393 -31.77 21.62 -20.17
N PHE A 394 -32.35 20.58 -19.61
CA PHE A 394 -33.50 19.88 -20.17
C PHE A 394 -34.76 20.26 -19.40
N ALA A 395 -35.89 20.42 -20.10
CA ALA A 395 -37.19 20.58 -19.45
C ALA A 395 -37.52 19.28 -18.68
N GLU A 396 -38.01 19.41 -17.46
CA GLU A 396 -38.40 18.25 -16.65
C GLU A 396 -39.50 17.43 -17.37
N GLY A 397 -39.26 16.14 -17.65
CA GLY A 397 -40.13 15.29 -18.43
C GLY A 397 -40.03 15.50 -19.95
N GLY A 398 -39.14 16.35 -20.46
CA GLY A 398 -38.85 16.52 -21.88
C GLY A 398 -38.42 15.22 -22.53
N GLN A 399 -38.83 15.01 -23.78
CA GLN A 399 -38.51 13.81 -24.56
C GLN A 399 -37.17 14.01 -25.30
N ILE A 400 -36.24 13.11 -25.12
CA ILE A 400 -34.93 13.11 -25.78
C ILE A 400 -34.90 12.06 -26.89
N LEU A 401 -34.42 12.44 -28.06
CA LEU A 401 -34.21 11.54 -29.18
C LEU A 401 -33.16 10.46 -28.85
N VAL A 402 -33.53 9.20 -28.94
CA VAL A 402 -32.63 8.05 -28.71
C VAL A 402 -32.28 7.33 -30.02
N THR A 403 -33.17 7.34 -31.00
CA THR A 403 -32.91 6.69 -32.30
C THR A 403 -31.97 7.55 -33.15
N PRO A 404 -30.84 6.99 -33.64
CA PRO A 404 -29.98 7.72 -34.56
C PRO A 404 -30.68 8.04 -35.85
N ILE A 405 -30.72 9.34 -36.22
CA ILE A 405 -31.21 9.80 -37.52
C ILE A 405 -30.02 10.28 -38.34
N PRO A 406 -29.83 9.82 -39.61
CA PRO A 406 -28.66 10.17 -40.42
C PRO A 406 -28.47 11.68 -40.68
N ALA A 407 -29.51 12.48 -40.53
CA ALA A 407 -29.50 13.94 -40.68
C ALA A 407 -30.40 14.58 -39.62
N ALA A 408 -29.99 14.46 -38.35
CA ALA A 408 -30.69 15.13 -37.24
C ALA A 408 -30.32 16.62 -37.26
N GLU A 409 -31.22 17.46 -37.73
CA GLU A 409 -31.06 18.92 -37.71
C GLU A 409 -32.18 19.57 -36.88
N PRO A 410 -31.95 20.70 -36.26
CA PRO A 410 -33.02 21.44 -35.58
C PRO A 410 -34.17 21.74 -36.54
N GLY A 411 -35.39 21.46 -36.09
CA GLY A 411 -36.60 21.64 -36.89
C GLY A 411 -37.06 20.39 -37.66
N THR A 412 -36.32 19.31 -37.71
CA THR A 412 -36.73 18.03 -38.33
C THR A 412 -38.00 17.50 -37.66
N ARG A 413 -39.05 17.17 -38.44
CA ARG A 413 -40.29 16.60 -37.90
C ARG A 413 -40.11 15.14 -37.53
N VAL A 414 -40.50 14.80 -36.32
CA VAL A 414 -40.47 13.44 -35.78
C VAL A 414 -41.81 13.04 -35.14
N LYS A 415 -42.08 11.76 -35.20
CA LYS A 415 -43.21 11.14 -34.49
C LYS A 415 -42.63 10.10 -33.53
N ILE A 416 -43.00 10.19 -32.25
CA ILE A 416 -42.58 9.22 -31.26
C ILE A 416 -43.29 7.90 -31.53
N ALA A 417 -42.53 6.82 -31.64
CA ALA A 417 -43.09 5.48 -31.73
C ALA A 417 -43.81 5.15 -30.41
N GLU A 418 -45.09 4.81 -30.47
CA GLU A 418 -45.79 4.22 -29.33
C GLU A 418 -45.13 2.86 -29.04
N GLU A 419 -44.59 2.69 -27.82
CA GLU A 419 -44.13 1.35 -27.36
C GLU A 419 -45.36 0.44 -27.35
N ALA A 420 -45.30 -0.58 -28.18
CA ALA A 420 -46.23 -1.71 -28.03
C ALA A 420 -45.92 -2.39 -26.70
N SER A 421 -46.86 -2.32 -25.77
CA SER A 421 -46.83 -2.94 -24.43
C SER A 421 -46.58 -4.43 -24.51
#